data_1217913f3d61679122534481ab1724cd
#
_entry.id   1217913f3d61679122534481ab1724cd
#
_cell.length_a   1.000
_cell.length_b   1.000
_cell.length_c   1.000
_cell.angle_alpha   90.00
_cell.angle_beta   90.00
_cell.angle_gamma   90.00
#
_symmetry.space_group_name_H-M   'P 1'
#
loop_
_entity.id
_entity.type
_entity.pdbx_description
1 polymer ?
#
loop_
_entity_poly.entity_id
_entity_poly.type
_entity_poly.pdbx_seq_one_letter_code
_entity_poly.pdbx_strand_id
1 'polypeptide(L)'
;MFKKLKVELVLINLILTSLVLITIFSGIYILMDKSFDHSSYIHMMKTAEMENIPPIQPPNKNMTSSESFFIKLDKSGNISEVSNNYNLSNKASTDILKKVFENKNERGSITYENFDLRYIKVPKIYGFIVVFVDKSPDNEVLHRLVIISLTICIISLVLVFIISLFLANISLRPIINAWQKQQAFVADASHELRTPLAVITTNLDIVLGNSSETIESQSKWLGNIKLETTRMTKLIEDLLFLARSDSRQKTLTFSNFDLSATVAQSIIPFEAVAIKHGIHMKSHIDPGITFSGNEGRIKQLMAILIHNAIKHTPAGKSIEISLCKIKNKIEITVMDTGEGIAPEHLEKIFERFYKVDKSRSRNNSGNFGLGLSIGKSIVEEHNGNISVSSTLGKGSTFRVTF
;
A
#
# COMPACT_ATOMS: atom_id res chain seq x y z
N MET A 1 9.74 12.80 4.80
CA MET A 1 9.52 11.44 5.28
C MET A 1 9.06 10.51 4.15
N PHE A 2 7.97 10.75 3.47
CA PHE A 2 7.40 9.85 2.46
C PHE A 2 8.25 9.66 1.19
N LYS A 3 9.00 10.69 0.74
CA LYS A 3 9.94 10.53 -0.38
C LYS A 3 11.03 9.49 -0.06
N LYS A 4 11.54 9.49 1.18
CA LYS A 4 12.54 8.51 1.64
C LYS A 4 11.96 7.11 1.66
N LEU A 5 10.77 6.93 2.23
CA LEU A 5 10.07 5.64 2.28
C LEU A 5 9.79 5.08 0.88
N LYS A 6 9.42 5.95 -0.09
CA LYS A 6 9.24 5.55 -1.48
C LYS A 6 10.52 5.01 -2.10
N VAL A 7 11.64 5.71 -1.90
CA VAL A 7 12.95 5.28 -2.42
C VAL A 7 13.39 3.96 -1.77
N GLU A 8 13.22 3.83 -0.46
CA GLU A 8 13.53 2.60 0.28
C GLU A 8 12.74 1.40 -0.25
N LEU A 9 11.43 1.55 -0.48
CA LEU A 9 10.59 0.49 -1.06
C LEU A 9 11.07 0.06 -2.45
N VAL A 10 11.41 1.02 -3.32
CA VAL A 10 11.92 0.73 -4.66
C VAL A 10 13.27 0.03 -4.58
N LEU A 11 14.18 0.49 -3.72
CA LEU A 11 15.49 -0.12 -3.54
C LEU A 11 15.40 -1.56 -3.01
N ILE A 12 14.55 -1.81 -2.03
CA ILE A 12 14.34 -3.16 -1.48
C ILE A 12 13.88 -4.12 -2.59
N ASN A 13 12.89 -3.71 -3.40
CA ASN A 13 12.41 -4.52 -4.51
C ASN A 13 13.49 -4.80 -5.55
N LEU A 14 14.30 -3.80 -5.91
CA LEU A 14 15.41 -3.97 -6.85
C LEU A 14 16.50 -4.91 -6.31
N ILE A 15 16.89 -4.74 -5.05
CA ILE A 15 17.89 -5.60 -4.42
C ILE A 15 17.40 -7.05 -4.34
N LEU A 16 16.15 -7.25 -3.91
CA LEU A 16 15.57 -8.60 -3.80
C LEU A 16 15.50 -9.28 -5.17
N THR A 17 15.00 -8.57 -6.19
CA THR A 17 14.89 -9.11 -7.55
C THR A 17 16.27 -9.40 -8.15
N SER A 18 17.24 -8.51 -7.96
CA SER A 18 18.62 -8.70 -8.42
C SER A 18 19.25 -9.95 -7.78
N LEU A 19 19.08 -10.16 -6.49
CA LEU A 19 19.57 -11.33 -5.78
C LEU A 19 18.96 -12.64 -6.30
N VAL A 20 17.65 -12.65 -6.55
CA VAL A 20 16.95 -13.81 -7.13
C VAL A 20 17.46 -14.12 -8.53
N LEU A 21 17.60 -13.10 -9.39
CA LEU A 21 18.10 -13.29 -10.76
C LEU A 21 19.53 -13.81 -10.78
N ILE A 22 20.41 -13.25 -9.95
CA ILE A 22 21.81 -13.71 -9.84
C ILE A 22 21.84 -15.18 -9.40
N THR A 23 21.03 -15.55 -8.41
CA THR A 23 21.00 -16.93 -7.92
C THR A 23 20.54 -17.90 -9.00
N ILE A 24 19.48 -17.55 -9.74
CA ILE A 24 18.94 -18.38 -10.82
C ILE A 24 19.97 -18.53 -11.95
N PHE A 25 20.52 -17.44 -12.46
CA PHE A 25 21.45 -17.50 -13.58
C PHE A 25 22.77 -18.16 -13.23
N SER A 26 23.27 -17.93 -12.00
CA SER A 26 24.46 -18.66 -11.50
C SER A 26 24.18 -20.15 -11.38
N GLY A 27 22.99 -20.53 -10.89
CA GLY A 27 22.60 -21.94 -10.82
C GLY A 27 22.52 -22.59 -12.19
N ILE A 28 21.90 -21.92 -13.17
CA ILE A 28 21.81 -22.41 -14.55
C ILE A 28 23.21 -22.59 -15.16
N TYR A 29 24.09 -21.59 -14.98
CA TYR A 29 25.46 -21.63 -15.47
C TYR A 29 26.23 -22.83 -14.90
N ILE A 30 26.21 -23.04 -13.60
CA ILE A 30 26.90 -24.15 -12.92
C ILE A 30 26.35 -25.52 -13.37
N LEU A 31 25.02 -25.63 -13.47
CA LEU A 31 24.39 -26.86 -13.91
C LEU A 31 24.73 -27.19 -15.36
N MET A 32 24.77 -26.18 -16.24
CA MET A 32 25.07 -26.35 -17.65
C MET A 32 26.54 -26.75 -17.85
N ASP A 33 27.47 -26.09 -17.15
CA ASP A 33 28.90 -26.43 -17.18
C ASP A 33 29.15 -27.89 -16.73
N LYS A 34 28.53 -28.29 -15.60
CA LYS A 34 28.58 -29.68 -15.14
C LYS A 34 27.95 -30.68 -16.11
N SER A 35 26.86 -30.28 -16.77
CA SER A 35 26.20 -31.13 -17.78
C SER A 35 27.08 -31.36 -19.00
N PHE A 36 27.77 -30.32 -19.46
CA PHE A 36 28.74 -30.45 -20.55
C PHE A 36 29.92 -31.35 -20.17
N ASP A 37 30.48 -31.14 -18.97
CA ASP A 37 31.55 -32.00 -18.46
C ASP A 37 31.13 -33.48 -18.41
N HIS A 38 29.94 -33.76 -17.91
CA HIS A 38 29.40 -35.12 -17.81
C HIS A 38 29.13 -35.74 -19.19
N SER A 39 28.53 -34.98 -20.10
CA SER A 39 28.25 -35.44 -21.47
C SER A 39 29.55 -35.73 -22.24
N SER A 40 30.53 -34.83 -22.15
CA SER A 40 31.86 -35.02 -22.77
C SER A 40 32.57 -36.26 -22.22
N TYR A 41 32.48 -36.51 -20.89
CA TYR A 41 33.05 -37.68 -20.26
C TYR A 41 32.43 -39.01 -20.80
N ILE A 42 31.09 -39.07 -20.86
CA ILE A 42 30.39 -40.25 -21.42
C ILE A 42 30.78 -40.47 -22.88
N HIS A 43 30.87 -39.41 -23.66
CA HIS A 43 31.29 -39.48 -25.06
C HIS A 43 32.72 -40.00 -25.20
N MET A 44 33.68 -39.47 -24.44
CA MET A 44 35.07 -39.94 -24.44
C MET A 44 35.18 -41.40 -24.01
N MET A 45 34.42 -41.85 -22.99
CA MET A 45 34.43 -43.25 -22.58
C MET A 45 33.93 -44.18 -23.69
N LYS A 46 32.80 -43.83 -24.35
CA LYS A 46 32.32 -44.59 -25.48
C LYS A 46 33.34 -44.67 -26.61
N THR A 47 34.00 -43.58 -26.94
CA THR A 47 35.04 -43.53 -27.95
C THR A 47 36.21 -44.45 -27.59
N ALA A 48 36.62 -44.46 -26.30
CA ALA A 48 37.64 -45.37 -25.81
C ALA A 48 37.25 -46.87 -25.87
N GLU A 49 35.95 -47.19 -25.72
CA GLU A 49 35.43 -48.55 -25.79
C GLU A 49 35.25 -49.06 -27.25
N MET A 50 34.82 -48.17 -28.18
CA MET A 50 34.53 -48.51 -29.55
C MET A 50 35.77 -48.56 -30.46
N GLU A 51 36.91 -48.75 -29.96
CA GLU A 51 38.24 -48.67 -30.59
C GLU A 51 38.43 -49.41 -31.95
N ASN A 52 37.60 -50.39 -32.24
CA ASN A 52 37.68 -51.24 -33.42
C ASN A 52 36.55 -51.03 -34.43
N ILE A 53 35.71 -50.04 -34.24
CA ILE A 53 34.62 -49.74 -35.21
C ILE A 53 35.07 -48.59 -36.10
N PRO A 54 35.06 -48.75 -37.44
CA PRO A 54 35.39 -47.66 -38.37
C PRO A 54 34.42 -46.49 -38.04
N PRO A 55 34.88 -45.22 -38.19
CA PRO A 55 34.06 -44.04 -37.86
C PRO A 55 32.75 -44.15 -38.65
N ILE A 56 31.66 -44.36 -37.95
CA ILE A 56 30.31 -44.24 -38.50
C ILE A 56 30.18 -42.76 -38.87
N GLN A 57 29.97 -42.50 -40.16
CA GLN A 57 29.67 -41.14 -40.63
C GLN A 57 28.58 -40.55 -39.78
N PRO A 58 28.76 -39.33 -39.27
CA PRO A 58 27.76 -38.74 -38.40
C PRO A 58 26.41 -38.64 -39.11
N PRO A 59 25.32 -39.16 -38.51
CA PRO A 59 24.01 -38.99 -39.09
C PRO A 59 23.59 -37.52 -38.85
N ASN A 60 23.57 -36.81 -39.94
CA ASN A 60 22.99 -35.47 -40.04
C ASN A 60 23.84 -34.30 -39.50
N LYS A 61 24.03 -33.29 -40.32
CA LYS A 61 24.75 -32.02 -40.16
C LYS A 61 24.21 -31.08 -39.03
N ASN A 62 23.25 -31.54 -38.21
CA ASN A 62 22.59 -30.69 -37.20
C ASN A 62 22.82 -31.18 -35.75
N MET A 63 23.66 -32.19 -35.51
CA MET A 63 24.12 -32.51 -34.16
C MET A 63 25.54 -31.94 -34.01
N THR A 64 25.69 -30.97 -33.11
CA THR A 64 26.96 -30.49 -32.55
C THR A 64 27.57 -31.60 -31.69
N SER A 65 28.01 -32.71 -32.32
CA SER A 65 28.86 -33.67 -31.65
C SER A 65 30.24 -33.08 -31.61
N SER A 66 30.74 -32.75 -30.45
CA SER A 66 32.13 -32.37 -30.22
C SER A 66 32.99 -33.43 -30.87
N GLU A 67 33.74 -33.08 -31.91
CA GLU A 67 34.63 -34.01 -32.57
C GLU A 67 35.64 -34.50 -31.53
N SER A 68 35.68 -35.82 -31.29
CA SER A 68 36.63 -36.45 -30.41
C SER A 68 37.77 -37.04 -31.23
N PHE A 69 38.98 -36.92 -30.75
CA PHE A 69 40.14 -37.63 -31.27
C PHE A 69 40.83 -38.42 -30.18
N PHE A 70 41.63 -39.41 -30.53
CA PHE A 70 42.35 -40.20 -29.58
C PHE A 70 43.80 -40.40 -29.98
N ILE A 71 44.64 -40.68 -28.94
CA ILE A 71 46.05 -41.07 -29.12
C ILE A 71 46.25 -42.38 -28.36
N LYS A 72 46.72 -43.40 -29.08
CA LYS A 72 47.11 -44.70 -28.48
C LYS A 72 48.56 -44.70 -28.16
N LEU A 73 48.89 -45.23 -26.98
CA LEU A 73 50.25 -45.40 -26.49
C LEU A 73 50.52 -46.89 -26.27
N ASP A 74 51.72 -47.32 -26.61
CA ASP A 74 52.19 -48.66 -26.30
C ASP A 74 52.58 -48.78 -24.79
N LYS A 75 52.97 -49.96 -24.31
CA LYS A 75 53.45 -50.19 -22.94
C LYS A 75 54.74 -49.43 -22.61
N SER A 76 55.49 -48.99 -23.61
CA SER A 76 56.69 -48.17 -23.46
C SER A 76 56.43 -46.67 -23.43
N GLY A 77 55.14 -46.25 -23.61
CA GLY A 77 54.73 -44.85 -23.63
C GLY A 77 54.91 -44.15 -25.00
N ASN A 78 55.24 -44.88 -26.07
CA ASN A 78 55.36 -44.34 -27.40
C ASN A 78 54.01 -44.28 -28.11
N ILE A 79 53.84 -43.27 -29.00
CA ILE A 79 52.63 -43.10 -29.76
C ILE A 79 52.57 -44.23 -30.80
N SER A 80 51.51 -45.06 -30.70
CA SER A 80 51.22 -46.15 -31.62
C SER A 80 50.25 -45.71 -32.72
N GLU A 81 49.25 -44.91 -32.43
CA GLU A 81 48.25 -44.48 -33.37
C GLU A 81 47.67 -43.14 -32.92
N VAL A 82 47.38 -42.21 -33.87
CA VAL A 82 46.67 -40.93 -33.66
C VAL A 82 45.46 -40.92 -34.55
N SER A 83 44.29 -40.72 -34.01
CA SER A 83 43.07 -40.48 -34.77
C SER A 83 43.16 -39.11 -35.45
N ASN A 84 43.11 -39.10 -36.77
CA ASN A 84 43.57 -37.94 -37.58
C ASN A 84 42.49 -36.94 -37.95
N ASN A 85 41.47 -36.74 -37.11
CA ASN A 85 40.41 -35.77 -37.39
C ASN A 85 40.86 -34.30 -37.28
N TYR A 86 41.99 -34.04 -36.60
CA TYR A 86 42.48 -32.68 -36.32
C TYR A 86 43.77 -32.30 -37.04
N ASN A 87 44.30 -33.15 -37.95
CA ASN A 87 45.60 -32.92 -38.65
C ASN A 87 46.73 -32.52 -37.67
N LEU A 88 46.76 -33.10 -36.48
CA LEU A 88 47.82 -32.82 -35.49
C LEU A 88 49.17 -33.28 -35.97
N SER A 89 50.16 -32.39 -35.92
CA SER A 89 51.54 -32.81 -36.17
C SER A 89 52.02 -33.75 -35.08
N ASN A 90 52.96 -34.65 -35.42
CA ASN A 90 53.58 -35.56 -34.43
C ASN A 90 54.15 -34.78 -33.22
N LYS A 91 54.67 -33.58 -33.42
CA LYS A 91 55.21 -32.73 -32.38
C LYS A 91 54.07 -32.22 -31.45
N ALA A 92 52.93 -31.77 -32.00
CA ALA A 92 51.77 -31.31 -31.23
C ALA A 92 51.22 -32.46 -30.37
N SER A 93 51.07 -33.66 -30.93
CA SER A 93 50.60 -34.83 -30.17
C SER A 93 51.50 -35.17 -29.02
N THR A 94 52.81 -35.08 -29.16
CA THR A 94 53.79 -35.33 -28.10
C THR A 94 53.70 -34.26 -27.01
N ASP A 95 53.58 -32.98 -27.35
CA ASP A 95 53.49 -31.89 -26.39
C ASP A 95 52.16 -31.93 -25.61
N ILE A 96 51.07 -32.28 -26.24
CA ILE A 96 49.76 -32.51 -25.61
C ILE A 96 49.86 -33.64 -24.61
N LEU A 97 50.40 -34.79 -24.98
CA LEU A 97 50.59 -35.93 -24.11
C LEU A 97 51.48 -35.61 -22.92
N LYS A 98 52.55 -34.86 -23.10
CA LYS A 98 53.42 -34.45 -22.01
C LYS A 98 52.62 -33.69 -20.93
N LYS A 99 51.81 -32.70 -21.34
CA LYS A 99 50.93 -31.97 -20.42
C LYS A 99 49.90 -32.87 -19.74
N VAL A 100 49.32 -33.84 -20.43
CA VAL A 100 48.37 -34.80 -19.90
C VAL A 100 49.01 -35.71 -18.86
N PHE A 101 50.27 -36.19 -19.08
CA PHE A 101 50.93 -37.11 -18.13
C PHE A 101 51.62 -36.37 -16.98
N GLU A 102 51.93 -35.07 -17.09
CA GLU A 102 52.31 -34.23 -15.95
C GLU A 102 51.15 -34.14 -14.94
N ASN A 103 49.93 -34.27 -15.38
CA ASN A 103 48.75 -34.31 -14.52
C ASN A 103 48.48 -35.79 -14.11
N LYS A 104 48.48 -36.06 -12.78
CA LYS A 104 48.27 -37.42 -12.24
C LYS A 104 46.81 -37.93 -12.39
N ASN A 105 45.88 -37.06 -12.70
CA ASN A 105 44.46 -37.41 -12.80
C ASN A 105 44.18 -38.21 -14.08
N GLU A 106 43.24 -39.17 -13.99
CA GLU A 106 42.75 -39.95 -15.12
C GLU A 106 41.95 -39.12 -16.10
N ARG A 107 41.38 -38.02 -15.65
CA ARG A 107 40.59 -37.07 -16.46
C ARG A 107 40.92 -35.63 -16.08
N GLY A 108 40.78 -34.71 -17.04
CA GLY A 108 41.01 -33.31 -16.81
C GLY A 108 40.84 -32.45 -18.07
N SER A 109 41.28 -31.22 -17.98
CA SER A 109 41.35 -30.31 -19.14
C SER A 109 42.78 -29.77 -19.26
N ILE A 110 43.19 -29.53 -20.52
CA ILE A 110 44.44 -28.87 -20.86
C ILE A 110 44.19 -27.83 -21.95
N THR A 111 44.96 -26.77 -21.90
CA THR A 111 44.97 -25.78 -22.96
C THR A 111 46.27 -25.98 -23.76
N TYR A 112 46.15 -26.14 -25.07
CA TYR A 112 47.25 -26.25 -26.03
C TYR A 112 47.02 -25.28 -27.19
N GLU A 113 47.91 -24.28 -27.33
CA GLU A 113 47.73 -23.18 -28.27
C GLU A 113 46.36 -22.49 -28.10
N ASN A 114 45.47 -22.61 -29.08
CA ASN A 114 44.12 -22.05 -29.05
C ASN A 114 43.04 -23.10 -28.77
N PHE A 115 43.41 -24.33 -28.39
CA PHE A 115 42.46 -25.40 -28.12
C PHE A 115 42.34 -25.66 -26.61
N ASP A 116 41.14 -25.63 -26.11
CA ASP A 116 40.79 -26.09 -24.79
C ASP A 116 40.27 -27.54 -24.87
N LEU A 117 41.10 -28.51 -24.45
CA LEU A 117 40.81 -29.93 -24.59
C LEU A 117 40.49 -30.56 -23.25
N ARG A 118 39.33 -31.24 -23.17
CA ARG A 118 39.08 -32.23 -22.12
C ARG A 118 39.72 -33.54 -22.53
N TYR A 119 40.27 -34.29 -21.56
CA TYR A 119 40.88 -35.59 -21.80
C TYR A 119 40.44 -36.62 -20.79
N ILE A 120 40.51 -37.90 -21.21
CA ILE A 120 40.43 -39.07 -20.36
C ILE A 120 41.57 -40.05 -20.72
N LYS A 121 42.23 -40.60 -19.71
CA LYS A 121 43.22 -41.68 -19.86
C LYS A 121 42.55 -43.01 -19.50
N VAL A 122 42.52 -43.95 -20.42
CA VAL A 122 41.95 -45.28 -20.19
C VAL A 122 43.03 -46.31 -20.39
N PRO A 123 43.34 -47.15 -19.39
CA PRO A 123 44.30 -48.22 -19.53
C PRO A 123 43.76 -49.32 -20.42
N LYS A 124 44.60 -49.89 -21.31
CA LYS A 124 44.31 -50.98 -22.23
C LYS A 124 45.39 -52.06 -22.17
N ILE A 125 45.12 -53.23 -22.72
CA ILE A 125 46.05 -54.35 -22.70
C ILE A 125 47.40 -53.99 -23.39
N TYR A 126 47.36 -53.13 -24.36
CA TYR A 126 48.53 -52.68 -25.14
C TYR A 126 49.26 -51.46 -24.53
N GLY A 127 48.66 -50.75 -23.55
CA GLY A 127 49.20 -49.53 -22.95
C GLY A 127 48.06 -48.60 -22.50
N PHE A 128 47.96 -47.42 -23.11
CA PHE A 128 46.93 -46.44 -22.81
C PHE A 128 46.25 -45.87 -24.06
N ILE A 129 44.96 -45.55 -23.95
CA ILE A 129 44.30 -44.70 -24.91
C ILE A 129 43.94 -43.37 -24.20
N VAL A 130 44.32 -42.25 -24.81
CA VAL A 130 43.92 -40.93 -24.34
C VAL A 130 42.95 -40.32 -25.34
N VAL A 131 41.73 -40.08 -24.89
CA VAL A 131 40.68 -39.49 -25.73
C VAL A 131 40.53 -38.03 -25.37
N PHE A 132 40.39 -37.19 -26.39
CA PHE A 132 40.25 -35.75 -26.26
C PHE A 132 38.96 -35.29 -26.89
N VAL A 133 38.36 -34.25 -26.28
CA VAL A 133 37.19 -33.51 -26.81
C VAL A 133 37.45 -32.02 -26.68
N ASP A 134 37.15 -31.28 -27.74
CA ASP A 134 37.27 -29.82 -27.76
C ASP A 134 36.18 -29.20 -26.86
N LYS A 135 36.61 -28.33 -25.94
CA LYS A 135 35.74 -27.57 -25.01
C LYS A 135 35.25 -26.24 -25.63
N SER A 136 35.85 -25.78 -26.75
CA SER A 136 35.57 -24.50 -27.33
C SER A 136 34.09 -24.30 -27.66
N PRO A 137 33.35 -25.27 -28.23
CA PRO A 137 31.90 -25.13 -28.48
C PRO A 137 31.09 -24.95 -27.22
N ASP A 138 31.44 -25.70 -26.13
CA ASP A 138 30.77 -25.60 -24.85
C ASP A 138 30.99 -24.20 -24.23
N ASN A 139 32.21 -23.70 -24.30
CA ASN A 139 32.57 -22.36 -23.82
C ASN A 139 31.82 -21.27 -24.61
N GLU A 140 31.62 -21.43 -25.91
CA GLU A 140 30.85 -20.50 -26.74
C GLU A 140 29.37 -20.45 -26.30
N VAL A 141 28.77 -21.62 -26.04
CA VAL A 141 27.39 -21.71 -25.53
C VAL A 141 27.27 -21.07 -24.16
N LEU A 142 28.21 -21.35 -23.25
CA LEU A 142 28.24 -20.73 -21.91
C LEU A 142 28.40 -19.20 -22.00
N HIS A 143 29.25 -18.72 -22.90
CA HIS A 143 29.45 -17.27 -23.11
C HIS A 143 28.17 -16.61 -23.64
N ARG A 144 27.51 -17.21 -24.64
CA ARG A 144 26.21 -16.75 -25.12
C ARG A 144 25.15 -16.73 -24.01
N LEU A 145 25.12 -17.77 -23.17
CA LEU A 145 24.21 -17.84 -22.00
C LEU A 145 24.44 -16.66 -21.06
N VAL A 146 25.70 -16.30 -20.76
CA VAL A 146 26.02 -15.14 -19.92
C VAL A 146 25.53 -13.84 -20.54
N ILE A 147 25.74 -13.62 -21.83
CA ILE A 147 25.28 -12.41 -22.52
C ILE A 147 23.75 -12.31 -22.50
N ILE A 148 23.05 -13.40 -22.82
CA ILE A 148 21.59 -13.45 -22.80
C ILE A 148 21.08 -13.19 -21.38
N SER A 149 21.68 -13.83 -20.38
CA SER A 149 21.31 -13.65 -18.96
C SER A 149 21.48 -12.21 -18.51
N LEU A 150 22.58 -11.55 -18.86
CA LEU A 150 22.82 -10.13 -18.56
C LEU A 150 21.78 -9.23 -19.24
N THR A 151 21.44 -9.50 -20.49
CA THR A 151 20.44 -8.75 -21.23
C THR A 151 19.06 -8.86 -20.58
N ILE A 152 18.64 -10.09 -20.22
CA ILE A 152 17.39 -10.33 -19.52
C ILE A 152 17.40 -9.66 -18.16
N CYS A 153 18.52 -9.71 -17.41
CA CYS A 153 18.66 -9.08 -16.11
C CYS A 153 18.44 -7.55 -16.20
N ILE A 154 19.08 -6.89 -17.16
CA ILE A 154 18.93 -5.44 -17.36
C ILE A 154 17.47 -5.08 -17.68
N ILE A 155 16.85 -5.78 -18.64
CA ILE A 155 15.46 -5.54 -19.03
C ILE A 155 14.52 -5.76 -17.83
N SER A 156 14.71 -6.85 -17.09
CA SER A 156 13.91 -7.18 -15.91
C SER A 156 14.04 -6.12 -14.81
N LEU A 157 15.25 -5.63 -14.53
CA LEU A 157 15.49 -4.59 -13.53
C LEU A 157 14.83 -3.26 -13.92
N VAL A 158 14.89 -2.87 -15.20
CA VAL A 158 14.20 -1.67 -15.69
C VAL A 158 12.68 -1.82 -15.54
N LEU A 159 12.13 -2.98 -15.90
CA LEU A 159 10.69 -3.25 -15.76
C LEU A 159 10.25 -3.21 -14.29
N VAL A 160 11.00 -3.89 -13.40
CA VAL A 160 10.73 -3.90 -11.96
C VAL A 160 10.84 -2.51 -11.38
N PHE A 161 11.79 -1.69 -11.81
CA PHE A 161 11.92 -0.30 -11.39
C PHE A 161 10.66 0.51 -11.71
N ILE A 162 10.16 0.44 -12.96
CA ILE A 162 8.95 1.15 -13.39
C ILE A 162 7.72 0.68 -12.60
N ILE A 163 7.53 -0.64 -12.48
CA ILE A 163 6.41 -1.21 -11.73
C ILE A 163 6.48 -0.81 -10.25
N SER A 164 7.67 -0.86 -9.66
CA SER A 164 7.88 -0.52 -8.25
C SER A 164 7.59 0.97 -7.97
N LEU A 165 7.98 1.87 -8.87
CA LEU A 165 7.62 3.30 -8.79
C LEU A 165 6.12 3.52 -8.86
N PHE A 166 5.44 2.85 -9.77
CA PHE A 166 3.99 2.93 -9.94
C PHE A 166 3.26 2.41 -8.69
N LEU A 167 3.63 1.24 -8.23
CA LEU A 167 3.02 0.60 -7.05
C LEU A 167 3.26 1.42 -5.77
N ALA A 168 4.48 1.93 -5.57
CA ALA A 168 4.81 2.79 -4.44
C ALA A 168 3.96 4.09 -4.43
N ASN A 169 3.71 4.69 -5.59
CA ASN A 169 2.85 5.87 -5.70
C ASN A 169 1.40 5.57 -5.30
N ILE A 170 0.84 4.47 -5.78
CA ILE A 170 -0.55 4.08 -5.47
C ILE A 170 -0.68 3.73 -3.99
N SER A 171 0.21 2.91 -3.46
CA SER A 171 0.14 2.43 -2.08
C SER A 171 0.39 3.53 -1.04
N LEU A 172 1.27 4.49 -1.33
CA LEU A 172 1.59 5.56 -0.38
C LEU A 172 0.58 6.72 -0.42
N ARG A 173 -0.15 6.92 -1.51
CA ARG A 173 -1.13 8.02 -1.61
C ARG A 173 -2.17 8.04 -0.48
N PRO A 174 -2.87 6.94 -0.17
CA PRO A 174 -3.84 6.95 0.93
C PRO A 174 -3.20 7.21 2.29
N ILE A 175 -1.98 6.73 2.53
CA ILE A 175 -1.25 6.94 3.78
C ILE A 175 -0.87 8.43 3.93
N ILE A 176 -0.38 9.05 2.86
CA ILE A 176 -0.04 10.47 2.85
C ILE A 176 -1.28 11.31 3.12
N ASN A 177 -2.40 11.02 2.46
CA ASN A 177 -3.66 11.73 2.65
C ASN A 177 -4.19 11.58 4.09
N ALA A 178 -4.13 10.38 4.65
CA ALA A 178 -4.53 10.13 6.04
C ALA A 178 -3.63 10.90 7.02
N TRP A 179 -2.33 10.90 6.81
CA TRP A 179 -1.37 11.65 7.61
C TRP A 179 -1.61 13.16 7.57
N GLN A 180 -1.82 13.71 6.37
CA GLN A 180 -2.11 15.13 6.19
C GLN A 180 -3.41 15.54 6.90
N LYS A 181 -4.46 14.72 6.77
CA LYS A 181 -5.73 14.95 7.51
C LYS A 181 -5.53 14.91 9.01
N GLN A 182 -4.70 14.00 9.52
CA GLN A 182 -4.39 13.92 10.94
C GLN A 182 -3.59 15.12 11.42
N GLN A 183 -2.61 15.59 10.66
CA GLN A 183 -1.86 16.81 11.02
C GLN A 183 -2.76 18.06 11.02
N ALA A 184 -3.61 18.22 10.00
CA ALA A 184 -4.57 19.31 9.95
C ALA A 184 -5.51 19.26 11.16
N PHE A 185 -6.04 18.08 11.51
CA PHE A 185 -6.90 17.88 12.68
C PHE A 185 -6.24 18.33 13.99
N VAL A 186 -4.97 17.97 14.23
CA VAL A 186 -4.23 18.38 15.43
C VAL A 186 -3.97 19.89 15.45
N ALA A 187 -3.63 20.46 14.30
CA ALA A 187 -3.39 21.89 14.17
C ALA A 187 -4.67 22.70 14.45
N ASP A 188 -5.79 22.31 13.82
CA ASP A 188 -7.09 22.97 13.99
C ASP A 188 -7.60 22.84 15.44
N ALA A 189 -7.48 21.64 16.04
CA ALA A 189 -7.82 21.44 17.46
C ALA A 189 -7.02 22.35 18.39
N SER A 190 -5.70 22.50 18.12
CA SER A 190 -4.84 23.39 18.90
C SER A 190 -5.24 24.86 18.77
N HIS A 191 -5.63 25.29 17.57
CA HIS A 191 -6.13 26.64 17.33
C HIS A 191 -7.48 26.89 18.01
N GLU A 192 -8.43 25.96 17.90
CA GLU A 192 -9.77 26.10 18.48
C GLU A 192 -9.74 25.97 20.04
N LEU A 193 -8.71 25.37 20.63
CA LEU A 193 -8.49 25.35 22.08
C LEU A 193 -7.77 26.61 22.60
N ARG A 194 -6.88 27.21 21.83
CA ARG A 194 -6.11 28.39 22.25
C ARG A 194 -6.99 29.62 22.48
N THR A 195 -7.96 29.83 21.58
CA THR A 195 -8.84 31.01 21.62
C THR A 195 -9.67 31.09 22.91
N PRO A 196 -10.47 30.06 23.32
CA PRO A 196 -11.23 30.10 24.56
C PRO A 196 -10.31 30.19 25.80
N LEU A 197 -9.14 29.55 25.76
CA LEU A 197 -8.18 29.62 26.86
C LEU A 197 -7.69 31.06 27.07
N ALA A 198 -7.36 31.76 25.98
CA ALA A 198 -6.96 33.18 26.07
C ALA A 198 -8.08 34.05 26.63
N VAL A 199 -9.35 33.81 26.24
CA VAL A 199 -10.52 34.52 26.80
C VAL A 199 -10.68 34.25 28.29
N ILE A 200 -10.54 32.98 28.72
CA ILE A 200 -10.60 32.60 30.14
C ILE A 200 -9.50 33.35 30.93
N THR A 201 -8.25 33.31 30.45
CA THR A 201 -7.11 33.94 31.11
C THR A 201 -7.34 35.45 31.22
N THR A 202 -7.74 36.15 30.13
CA THR A 202 -7.99 37.58 30.15
C THR A 202 -9.11 37.98 31.12
N ASN A 203 -10.23 37.19 31.15
CA ASN A 203 -11.32 37.49 32.10
C ASN A 203 -10.90 37.21 33.56
N LEU A 204 -10.07 36.17 33.78
CA LEU A 204 -9.51 35.86 35.08
C LEU A 204 -8.58 36.99 35.59
N ASP A 205 -7.70 37.53 34.72
CA ASP A 205 -6.82 38.61 35.05
C ASP A 205 -7.58 39.90 35.45
N ILE A 206 -8.73 40.16 34.78
CA ILE A 206 -9.63 41.25 35.13
C ILE A 206 -10.20 41.03 36.53
N VAL A 207 -10.70 39.79 36.85
CA VAL A 207 -11.25 39.47 38.14
C VAL A 207 -10.19 39.62 39.26
N LEU A 208 -8.99 39.11 39.01
CA LEU A 208 -7.88 39.18 39.98
C LEU A 208 -7.35 40.60 40.18
N GLY A 209 -7.34 41.43 39.12
CA GLY A 209 -6.93 42.84 39.17
C GLY A 209 -7.88 43.72 39.96
N ASN A 210 -9.15 43.32 40.16
CA ASN A 210 -10.18 44.07 40.85
C ASN A 210 -10.61 43.36 42.16
N SER A 211 -9.65 42.96 42.94
CA SER A 211 -9.88 42.14 44.18
C SER A 211 -10.74 42.83 45.27
N SER A 212 -10.95 44.14 45.20
CA SER A 212 -11.82 44.89 46.09
C SER A 212 -13.31 44.87 45.68
N GLU A 213 -13.62 44.41 44.49
CA GLU A 213 -15.00 44.35 43.99
C GLU A 213 -15.72 43.10 44.46
N THR A 214 -17.06 43.20 44.51
CA THR A 214 -17.90 42.08 44.90
C THR A 214 -18.02 41.06 43.77
N ILE A 215 -18.32 39.80 44.11
CA ILE A 215 -18.60 38.74 43.14
C ILE A 215 -19.75 39.12 42.19
N GLU A 216 -20.70 39.89 42.68
CA GLU A 216 -21.88 40.35 41.93
C GLU A 216 -21.48 41.32 40.81
N SER A 217 -20.60 42.28 41.10
CA SER A 217 -20.07 43.24 40.12
C SER A 217 -19.22 42.54 39.05
N GLN A 218 -18.52 41.46 39.42
CA GLN A 218 -17.68 40.64 38.54
C GLN A 218 -18.41 39.53 37.82
N SER A 219 -19.72 39.33 38.05
CA SER A 219 -20.54 38.24 37.53
C SER A 219 -20.48 38.07 36.01
N LYS A 220 -20.31 39.17 35.25
CA LYS A 220 -20.14 39.18 33.81
C LYS A 220 -18.86 38.43 33.39
N TRP A 221 -17.72 38.70 34.03
CA TRP A 221 -16.44 38.09 33.71
C TRP A 221 -16.41 36.62 34.13
N LEU A 222 -16.95 36.29 35.30
CA LEU A 222 -17.12 34.93 35.80
C LEU A 222 -18.08 34.11 34.89
N GLY A 223 -19.15 34.76 34.40
CA GLY A 223 -20.06 34.16 33.41
C GLY A 223 -19.36 33.83 32.09
N ASN A 224 -18.50 34.70 31.60
CA ASN A 224 -17.70 34.44 30.39
C ASN A 224 -16.73 33.29 30.60
N ILE A 225 -16.05 33.20 31.75
CA ILE A 225 -15.14 32.10 32.11
C ILE A 225 -15.93 30.78 32.08
N LYS A 226 -17.09 30.73 32.75
CA LYS A 226 -17.95 29.55 32.83
C LYS A 226 -18.41 29.12 31.42
N LEU A 227 -18.82 30.06 30.58
CA LEU A 227 -19.26 29.80 29.20
C LEU A 227 -18.13 29.18 28.38
N GLU A 228 -16.92 29.76 28.41
CA GLU A 228 -15.78 29.25 27.63
C GLU A 228 -15.29 27.90 28.15
N THR A 229 -15.32 27.67 29.47
CA THR A 229 -15.00 26.35 30.06
C THR A 229 -15.99 25.29 29.58
N THR A 230 -17.30 25.59 29.55
CA THR A 230 -18.33 24.64 29.06
C THR A 230 -18.12 24.34 27.56
N ARG A 231 -17.74 25.34 26.76
CA ARG A 231 -17.40 25.17 25.34
C ARG A 231 -16.18 24.28 25.14
N MET A 232 -15.11 24.49 25.94
CA MET A 232 -13.92 23.65 25.88
C MET A 232 -14.22 22.21 26.25
N THR A 233 -15.04 21.96 27.27
CA THR A 233 -15.47 20.60 27.64
C THR A 233 -16.13 19.91 26.46
N LYS A 234 -17.10 20.60 25.82
CA LYS A 234 -17.77 20.05 24.63
C LYS A 234 -16.81 19.79 23.46
N LEU A 235 -15.88 20.71 23.20
CA LEU A 235 -14.87 20.51 22.16
C LEU A 235 -14.00 19.28 22.42
N ILE A 236 -13.55 19.08 23.67
CA ILE A 236 -12.76 17.91 24.07
C ILE A 236 -13.57 16.62 23.89
N GLU A 237 -14.85 16.60 24.31
CA GLU A 237 -15.74 15.44 24.10
C GLU A 237 -15.92 15.11 22.62
N ASP A 238 -16.13 16.11 21.78
CA ASP A 238 -16.26 15.98 20.33
C ASP A 238 -14.96 15.44 19.68
N LEU A 239 -13.79 15.93 20.13
CA LEU A 239 -12.49 15.46 19.67
C LEU A 239 -12.22 14.00 20.07
N LEU A 240 -12.51 13.66 21.35
CA LEU A 240 -12.38 12.28 21.86
C LEU A 240 -13.31 11.32 21.12
N PHE A 241 -14.53 11.77 20.81
CA PHE A 241 -15.46 10.98 19.99
C PHE A 241 -14.86 10.65 18.63
N LEU A 242 -14.38 11.67 17.90
CA LEU A 242 -13.81 11.48 16.58
C LEU A 242 -12.54 10.60 16.60
N ALA A 243 -11.69 10.78 17.63
CA ALA A 243 -10.50 9.96 17.77
C ALA A 243 -10.82 8.47 18.02
N ARG A 244 -11.87 8.18 18.79
CA ARG A 244 -12.35 6.80 19.04
C ARG A 244 -12.99 6.20 17.79
N SER A 245 -13.78 6.98 17.05
CA SER A 245 -14.41 6.53 15.82
C SER A 245 -13.35 6.16 14.76
N ASP A 246 -12.25 6.94 14.64
CA ASP A 246 -11.14 6.64 13.72
C ASP A 246 -10.41 5.34 14.08
N SER A 247 -10.27 5.03 15.36
CA SER A 247 -9.53 3.84 15.81
C SER A 247 -10.23 2.51 15.55
N ARG A 248 -11.46 2.55 14.98
CA ARG A 248 -12.31 1.37 14.76
C ARG A 248 -12.44 0.45 15.99
N GLN A 249 -12.12 0.94 17.18
CA GLN A 249 -12.39 0.22 18.43
C GLN A 249 -13.91 0.22 18.68
N LYS A 250 -14.59 -0.72 18.03
CA LYS A 250 -16.03 -0.94 18.15
C LYS A 250 -16.32 -1.51 19.54
N THR A 251 -16.52 -0.64 20.50
CA THR A 251 -17.19 -0.98 21.78
C THR A 251 -18.65 -0.51 21.77
N LEU A 252 -19.25 -0.30 20.57
CA LEU A 252 -20.64 0.05 20.48
C LEU A 252 -21.49 -1.19 20.76
N THR A 253 -22.23 -1.15 21.87
CA THR A 253 -23.30 -2.11 22.10
C THR A 253 -24.49 -1.72 21.24
N PHE A 254 -24.83 -2.56 20.29
CA PHE A 254 -26.02 -2.42 19.46
C PHE A 254 -27.18 -3.16 20.16
N SER A 255 -28.33 -2.51 20.21
CA SER A 255 -29.60 -3.10 20.69
C SER A 255 -30.71 -2.74 19.72
N ASN A 256 -31.76 -3.55 19.72
CA ASN A 256 -32.98 -3.21 19.01
C ASN A 256 -33.78 -2.22 19.83
N PHE A 257 -34.18 -1.10 19.23
CA PHE A 257 -34.99 -0.07 19.87
C PHE A 257 -36.01 0.51 18.90
N ASP A 258 -37.03 1.21 19.42
CA ASP A 258 -38.01 1.94 18.63
C ASP A 258 -37.43 3.26 18.13
N LEU A 259 -37.05 3.28 16.84
CA LEU A 259 -36.48 4.45 16.20
C LEU A 259 -37.50 5.59 16.06
N SER A 260 -38.77 5.25 15.83
CA SER A 260 -39.86 6.25 15.75
C SER A 260 -39.98 7.03 17.03
N ALA A 261 -40.02 6.33 18.16
CA ALA A 261 -40.06 6.94 19.48
C ALA A 261 -38.80 7.77 19.77
N THR A 262 -37.61 7.23 19.40
CA THR A 262 -36.32 7.90 19.62
C THR A 262 -36.20 9.22 18.82
N VAL A 263 -36.62 9.23 17.53
CA VAL A 263 -36.61 10.43 16.70
C VAL A 263 -37.61 11.45 17.23
N ALA A 264 -38.85 11.02 17.58
CA ALA A 264 -39.88 11.90 18.15
C ALA A 264 -39.39 12.57 19.44
N GLN A 265 -38.85 11.80 20.40
CA GLN A 265 -38.28 12.32 21.64
C GLN A 265 -37.13 13.30 21.43
N SER A 266 -36.30 13.08 20.37
CA SER A 266 -35.18 13.95 20.06
C SER A 266 -35.59 15.32 19.52
N ILE A 267 -36.81 15.49 19.01
CA ILE A 267 -37.32 16.73 18.47
C ILE A 267 -37.85 17.66 19.61
N ILE A 268 -38.47 17.12 20.63
CA ILE A 268 -39.16 17.85 21.69
C ILE A 268 -38.32 19.00 22.30
N PRO A 269 -37.04 18.81 22.70
CA PRO A 269 -36.22 19.90 23.25
C PRO A 269 -36.00 21.07 22.28
N PHE A 270 -36.08 20.82 20.99
CA PHE A 270 -35.81 21.83 19.95
C PHE A 270 -37.06 22.60 19.54
N GLU A 271 -38.27 22.13 19.82
CA GLU A 271 -39.50 22.85 19.51
C GLU A 271 -39.56 24.21 20.24
N ALA A 272 -39.27 24.23 21.54
CA ALA A 272 -39.20 25.47 22.28
C ALA A 272 -38.14 26.45 21.77
N VAL A 273 -36.98 25.91 21.32
CA VAL A 273 -35.89 26.71 20.76
C VAL A 273 -36.34 27.28 19.39
N ALA A 274 -36.97 26.48 18.54
CA ALA A 274 -37.46 26.91 17.23
C ALA A 274 -38.52 28.03 17.39
N ILE A 275 -39.49 27.88 18.33
CA ILE A 275 -40.50 28.90 18.63
C ILE A 275 -39.84 30.22 19.07
N LYS A 276 -38.81 30.14 19.96
CA LYS A 276 -38.07 31.32 20.41
C LYS A 276 -37.39 32.05 19.27
N HIS A 277 -36.93 31.32 18.24
CA HIS A 277 -36.32 31.89 17.03
C HIS A 277 -37.34 32.22 15.93
N GLY A 278 -38.65 32.05 16.15
CA GLY A 278 -39.70 32.31 15.16
C GLY A 278 -39.70 31.34 13.97
N ILE A 279 -39.24 30.11 14.19
CA ILE A 279 -39.12 29.07 13.15
C ILE A 279 -40.29 28.10 13.28
N HIS A 280 -40.94 27.76 12.18
CA HIS A 280 -42.01 26.76 12.13
C HIS A 280 -41.39 25.35 11.99
N MET A 281 -41.58 24.51 13.00
CA MET A 281 -41.12 23.12 12.97
C MET A 281 -42.26 22.16 12.72
N LYS A 282 -42.08 21.20 11.80
CA LYS A 282 -43.02 20.12 11.47
C LYS A 282 -42.30 18.79 11.52
N SER A 283 -43.01 17.74 11.91
CA SER A 283 -42.47 16.38 11.91
C SER A 283 -43.47 15.38 11.31
N HIS A 284 -42.97 14.47 10.49
CA HIS A 284 -43.70 13.34 9.89
C HIS A 284 -42.92 12.07 10.19
N ILE A 285 -43.37 11.30 11.18
CA ILE A 285 -42.66 10.12 11.69
C ILE A 285 -43.57 8.91 11.51
N ASP A 286 -43.18 7.98 10.65
CA ASP A 286 -43.86 6.69 10.53
C ASP A 286 -43.76 5.92 11.84
N PRO A 287 -44.85 5.39 12.38
CA PRO A 287 -44.85 4.68 13.67
C PRO A 287 -44.20 3.25 13.55
N GLY A 288 -43.63 2.76 14.63
CA GLY A 288 -43.26 1.36 14.78
C GLY A 288 -41.99 0.93 13.97
N ILE A 289 -41.19 1.86 13.57
CA ILE A 289 -39.89 1.54 12.92
C ILE A 289 -38.89 1.14 13.98
N THR A 290 -38.48 -0.12 13.97
CA THR A 290 -37.41 -0.66 14.85
C THR A 290 -36.08 -0.61 14.14
N PHE A 291 -35.01 -0.32 14.88
CA PHE A 291 -33.64 -0.23 14.37
C PHE A 291 -32.66 -0.92 15.31
N SER A 292 -31.68 -1.66 14.75
CA SER A 292 -30.60 -2.26 15.49
C SER A 292 -29.39 -1.32 15.49
N GLY A 293 -29.12 -0.68 16.62
CA GLY A 293 -28.07 0.33 16.70
C GLY A 293 -27.85 0.80 18.16
N ASN A 294 -27.15 1.93 18.28
CA ASN A 294 -26.97 2.62 19.55
C ASN A 294 -27.91 3.83 19.63
N GLU A 295 -28.94 3.71 20.49
CA GLU A 295 -29.97 4.74 20.65
C GLU A 295 -29.39 6.12 21.00
N GLY A 296 -28.41 6.16 21.93
CA GLY A 296 -27.77 7.42 22.34
C GLY A 296 -27.05 8.12 21.18
N ARG A 297 -26.43 7.36 20.27
CA ARG A 297 -25.79 7.89 19.06
C ARG A 297 -26.81 8.45 18.06
N ILE A 298 -27.93 7.77 17.91
CA ILE A 298 -29.00 8.28 17.03
C ILE A 298 -29.60 9.57 17.62
N LYS A 299 -29.83 9.65 18.93
CA LYS A 299 -30.26 10.92 19.60
C LYS A 299 -29.23 12.04 19.38
N GLN A 300 -27.93 11.74 19.46
CA GLN A 300 -26.86 12.70 19.19
C GLN A 300 -26.86 13.15 17.70
N LEU A 301 -27.05 12.24 16.74
CA LEU A 301 -27.19 12.55 15.32
C LEU A 301 -28.35 13.50 15.08
N MET A 302 -29.55 13.20 15.63
CA MET A 302 -30.73 14.05 15.51
C MET A 302 -30.49 15.45 16.08
N ALA A 303 -29.87 15.53 17.27
CA ALA A 303 -29.52 16.80 17.88
C ALA A 303 -28.58 17.65 16.99
N ILE A 304 -27.60 17.03 16.37
CA ILE A 304 -26.65 17.71 15.43
C ILE A 304 -27.41 18.26 14.23
N LEU A 305 -28.25 17.46 13.58
CA LEU A 305 -28.96 17.85 12.36
C LEU A 305 -30.00 18.93 12.65
N ILE A 306 -30.79 18.77 13.73
CA ILE A 306 -31.83 19.75 14.10
C ILE A 306 -31.18 21.07 14.52
N HIS A 307 -30.13 21.03 15.36
CA HIS A 307 -29.43 22.24 15.78
C HIS A 307 -28.83 22.99 14.58
N ASN A 308 -28.27 22.25 13.60
CA ASN A 308 -27.76 22.84 12.37
C ASN A 308 -28.88 23.51 11.56
N ALA A 309 -30.04 22.87 11.40
CA ALA A 309 -31.20 23.43 10.72
C ALA A 309 -31.69 24.71 11.41
N ILE A 310 -31.86 24.72 12.75
CA ILE A 310 -32.32 25.90 13.49
C ILE A 310 -31.33 27.06 13.33
N LYS A 311 -30.06 26.80 13.38
CA LYS A 311 -28.99 27.81 13.27
C LYS A 311 -28.98 28.54 11.93
N HIS A 312 -29.31 27.83 10.83
CA HIS A 312 -29.25 28.36 9.48
C HIS A 312 -30.60 28.71 8.89
N THR A 313 -31.69 28.66 9.70
CA THR A 313 -33.02 29.02 9.30
C THR A 313 -33.42 30.35 9.93
N PRO A 314 -33.63 31.43 9.14
CA PRO A 314 -34.13 32.70 9.68
C PRO A 314 -35.55 32.62 10.23
N ALA A 315 -35.94 33.60 11.05
CA ALA A 315 -37.30 33.73 11.55
C ALA A 315 -38.35 33.80 10.40
N GLY A 316 -39.53 33.22 10.61
CA GLY A 316 -40.60 33.11 9.61
C GLY A 316 -40.43 31.97 8.60
N LYS A 317 -39.35 31.21 8.68
CA LYS A 317 -39.04 30.04 7.84
C LYS A 317 -39.41 28.75 8.56
N SER A 318 -39.23 27.59 7.84
CA SER A 318 -39.64 26.27 8.36
C SER A 318 -38.53 25.24 8.35
N ILE A 319 -38.63 24.29 9.31
CA ILE A 319 -37.85 23.06 9.34
C ILE A 319 -38.83 21.89 9.31
N GLU A 320 -38.56 20.90 8.48
CA GLU A 320 -39.34 19.67 8.39
C GLU A 320 -38.45 18.46 8.67
N ILE A 321 -38.91 17.57 9.57
CA ILE A 321 -38.22 16.37 9.94
C ILE A 321 -39.10 15.18 9.56
N SER A 322 -38.55 14.23 8.80
CA SER A 322 -39.26 13.03 8.44
C SER A 322 -38.49 11.76 8.75
N LEU A 323 -39.23 10.73 9.16
CA LEU A 323 -38.73 9.36 9.30
C LEU A 323 -39.69 8.44 8.55
N CYS A 324 -39.19 7.72 7.58
CA CYS A 324 -40.00 6.77 6.81
C CYS A 324 -39.21 5.50 6.49
N LYS A 325 -39.97 4.41 6.24
CA LYS A 325 -39.42 3.15 5.75
C LYS A 325 -39.80 2.93 4.30
N ILE A 326 -38.80 3.04 3.40
CA ILE A 326 -39.00 2.86 1.97
C ILE A 326 -38.40 1.52 1.56
N LYS A 327 -39.26 0.53 1.23
CA LYS A 327 -38.85 -0.85 0.99
C LYS A 327 -38.11 -1.41 2.21
N ASN A 328 -36.80 -1.72 2.07
CA ASN A 328 -35.95 -2.24 3.16
C ASN A 328 -34.99 -1.19 3.75
N LYS A 329 -35.13 0.09 3.38
CA LYS A 329 -34.28 1.15 3.88
C LYS A 329 -35.05 2.07 4.81
N ILE A 330 -34.43 2.49 5.88
CA ILE A 330 -34.94 3.50 6.80
C ILE A 330 -34.33 4.84 6.37
N GLU A 331 -35.16 5.85 6.17
CA GLU A 331 -34.72 7.19 5.78
C GLU A 331 -35.14 8.21 6.85
N ILE A 332 -34.15 8.97 7.34
CA ILE A 332 -34.36 10.15 8.17
C ILE A 332 -34.00 11.37 7.32
N THR A 333 -34.90 12.33 7.24
CA THR A 333 -34.69 13.59 6.49
C THR A 333 -34.88 14.78 7.43
N VAL A 334 -33.93 15.74 7.39
CA VAL A 334 -34.07 17.06 8.03
C VAL A 334 -33.94 18.11 6.94
N MET A 335 -35.03 18.79 6.65
CA MET A 335 -35.12 19.81 5.62
C MET A 335 -35.30 21.18 6.28
N ASP A 336 -34.53 22.16 5.86
CA ASP A 336 -34.70 23.57 6.24
C ASP A 336 -34.97 24.43 5.00
N THR A 337 -35.67 25.53 5.19
CA THR A 337 -35.87 26.56 4.16
C THR A 337 -34.98 27.77 4.39
N GLY A 338 -33.79 27.56 4.93
CA GLY A 338 -32.82 28.56 5.34
C GLY A 338 -32.00 29.19 4.21
N GLU A 339 -30.75 29.57 4.55
CA GLU A 339 -29.84 30.27 3.62
C GLU A 339 -29.34 29.37 2.49
N GLY A 340 -29.37 28.04 2.69
CA GLY A 340 -28.82 27.06 1.75
C GLY A 340 -27.30 27.08 1.72
N ILE A 341 -26.73 26.14 0.94
CA ILE A 341 -25.28 25.87 0.85
C ILE A 341 -24.90 25.96 -0.64
N ALA A 342 -23.82 26.71 -0.93
CA ALA A 342 -23.28 26.76 -2.28
C ALA A 342 -22.66 25.39 -2.70
N PRO A 343 -22.77 25.03 -4.01
CA PRO A 343 -22.31 23.71 -4.50
C PRO A 343 -20.89 23.34 -4.13
N GLU A 344 -19.97 24.30 -4.09
CA GLU A 344 -18.56 24.14 -3.78
C GLU A 344 -18.27 23.72 -2.34
N HIS A 345 -19.27 23.83 -1.45
CA HIS A 345 -19.18 23.48 -0.03
C HIS A 345 -19.85 22.14 0.30
N LEU A 346 -20.73 21.60 -0.56
CA LEU A 346 -21.56 20.42 -0.26
C LEU A 346 -20.76 19.19 0.14
N GLU A 347 -19.62 18.93 -0.49
CA GLU A 347 -18.75 17.81 -0.15
C GLU A 347 -17.93 18.09 1.12
N LYS A 348 -17.61 19.36 1.39
CA LYS A 348 -16.69 19.77 2.44
C LYS A 348 -17.35 19.95 3.81
N ILE A 349 -18.67 20.17 3.87
CA ILE A 349 -19.37 20.43 5.13
C ILE A 349 -19.31 19.29 6.14
N PHE A 350 -18.96 18.06 5.68
CA PHE A 350 -18.72 16.89 6.50
C PHE A 350 -17.25 16.75 6.94
N GLU A 351 -16.35 17.62 6.48
CA GLU A 351 -14.96 17.65 6.94
C GLU A 351 -14.88 18.29 8.33
N ARG A 352 -13.90 17.85 9.12
CA ARG A 352 -13.68 18.36 10.48
C ARG A 352 -13.26 19.81 10.43
N PHE A 353 -13.75 20.63 11.34
CA PHE A 353 -13.48 22.07 11.47
C PHE A 353 -13.89 22.91 10.26
N TYR A 354 -14.60 22.31 9.28
CA TYR A 354 -15.03 23.06 8.13
C TYR A 354 -16.19 24.00 8.45
N LYS A 355 -16.07 25.25 8.00
CA LYS A 355 -17.07 26.33 8.15
C LYS A 355 -17.18 27.06 6.82
N VAL A 356 -18.39 27.25 6.32
CA VAL A 356 -18.66 27.97 5.05
C VAL A 356 -18.21 29.43 5.16
N ASP A 357 -18.50 30.12 6.27
CA ASP A 357 -18.14 31.51 6.54
C ASP A 357 -17.18 31.62 7.73
N LYS A 358 -15.90 31.96 7.46
CA LYS A 358 -14.90 32.27 8.50
C LYS A 358 -15.14 33.64 9.17
N SER A 359 -15.81 34.59 8.49
CA SER A 359 -15.97 35.97 8.96
C SER A 359 -17.19 36.19 9.86
N ARG A 360 -18.31 35.49 9.61
CA ARG A 360 -19.53 35.54 10.44
C ARG A 360 -19.41 34.75 11.75
N SER A 361 -18.41 33.90 11.89
CA SER A 361 -18.26 33.02 13.06
C SER A 361 -17.80 33.74 14.34
N ARG A 362 -17.31 35.00 14.25
CA ARG A 362 -16.92 35.77 15.44
C ARG A 362 -18.10 36.12 16.38
N ASN A 363 -19.29 36.24 15.84
CA ASN A 363 -20.50 36.52 16.65
C ASN A 363 -21.33 35.27 16.98
N ASN A 364 -21.03 34.12 16.39
CA ASN A 364 -21.75 32.84 16.59
C ASN A 364 -20.88 31.86 17.35
N SER A 365 -20.56 32.24 18.56
CA SER A 365 -19.70 31.54 19.51
C SER A 365 -20.30 30.22 19.95
N GLY A 366 -19.74 29.09 19.49
CA GLY A 366 -20.08 27.77 20.01
C GLY A 366 -20.05 26.61 19.02
N ASN A 367 -19.76 26.86 17.72
CA ASN A 367 -19.75 25.77 16.74
C ASN A 367 -18.36 25.63 16.13
N PHE A 368 -17.64 24.57 16.50
CA PHE A 368 -16.26 24.29 16.06
C PHE A 368 -16.18 23.67 14.65
N GLY A 369 -17.30 23.43 13.98
CA GLY A 369 -17.32 22.76 12.68
C GLY A 369 -17.12 21.23 12.79
N LEU A 370 -17.36 20.67 13.98
CA LEU A 370 -17.24 19.22 14.23
C LEU A 370 -18.58 18.48 14.14
N GLY A 371 -19.71 19.17 14.32
CA GLY A 371 -21.02 18.52 14.42
C GLY A 371 -21.35 17.63 13.23
N LEU A 372 -21.28 18.14 11.99
CA LEU A 372 -21.61 17.34 10.80
C LEU A 372 -20.62 16.19 10.56
N SER A 373 -19.35 16.36 10.90
CA SER A 373 -18.36 15.26 10.83
C SER A 373 -18.65 14.17 11.87
N ILE A 374 -19.12 14.53 13.06
CA ILE A 374 -19.60 13.59 14.09
C ILE A 374 -20.86 12.89 13.58
N GLY A 375 -21.83 13.64 13.03
CA GLY A 375 -23.04 13.06 12.42
C GLY A 375 -22.71 12.02 11.35
N LYS A 376 -21.76 12.33 10.47
CA LYS A 376 -21.28 11.40 9.46
C LYS A 376 -20.65 10.15 10.08
N SER A 377 -19.78 10.31 11.09
CA SER A 377 -19.18 9.16 11.80
C SER A 377 -20.23 8.28 12.45
N ILE A 378 -21.26 8.85 13.09
CA ILE A 378 -22.36 8.09 13.69
C ILE A 378 -23.10 7.26 12.62
N VAL A 379 -23.40 7.84 11.48
CA VAL A 379 -24.07 7.15 10.37
C VAL A 379 -23.20 6.02 9.81
N GLU A 380 -21.92 6.27 9.59
CA GLU A 380 -20.95 5.26 9.14
C GLU A 380 -20.77 4.11 10.13
N GLU A 381 -20.76 4.39 11.44
CA GLU A 381 -20.73 3.38 12.52
C GLU A 381 -21.95 2.43 12.47
N HIS A 382 -23.09 2.92 11.96
CA HIS A 382 -24.31 2.15 11.77
C HIS A 382 -24.48 1.59 10.35
N ASN A 383 -23.40 1.61 9.52
CA ASN A 383 -23.38 1.18 8.11
C ASN A 383 -24.40 1.92 7.22
N GLY A 384 -24.77 3.15 7.60
CA GLY A 384 -25.65 4.02 6.87
C GLY A 384 -24.88 4.96 5.92
N ASN A 385 -25.63 5.79 5.22
CA ASN A 385 -25.11 6.86 4.38
C ASN A 385 -25.79 8.19 4.70
N ILE A 386 -25.02 9.29 4.79
CA ILE A 386 -25.53 10.65 4.93
C ILE A 386 -25.22 11.46 3.68
N SER A 387 -26.20 12.19 3.18
CA SER A 387 -26.08 13.05 2.02
C SER A 387 -26.77 14.39 2.27
N VAL A 388 -26.41 15.40 1.48
CA VAL A 388 -27.01 16.73 1.51
C VAL A 388 -27.38 17.16 0.10
N SER A 389 -28.54 17.76 -0.03
CA SER A 389 -28.94 18.51 -1.22
C SER A 389 -29.32 19.92 -0.79
N SER A 390 -28.83 20.94 -1.47
CA SER A 390 -29.06 22.31 -1.08
C SER A 390 -29.02 23.24 -2.31
N THR A 391 -29.77 24.31 -2.22
CA THR A 391 -29.74 25.42 -3.18
C THR A 391 -29.61 26.72 -2.38
N LEU A 392 -28.62 27.53 -2.73
CA LEU A 392 -28.38 28.81 -2.06
C LEU A 392 -29.63 29.67 -2.09
N GLY A 393 -30.06 30.20 -0.95
CA GLY A 393 -31.28 31.01 -0.77
C GLY A 393 -32.57 30.21 -0.63
N LYS A 394 -32.59 28.89 -0.86
CA LYS A 394 -33.79 28.04 -0.79
C LYS A 394 -33.82 27.10 0.41
N GLY A 395 -32.65 26.80 0.97
CA GLY A 395 -32.51 25.89 2.11
C GLY A 395 -31.72 24.62 1.80
N SER A 396 -31.67 23.70 2.77
CA SER A 396 -30.92 22.46 2.67
C SER A 396 -31.73 21.25 3.15
N THR A 397 -31.43 20.10 2.59
CA THR A 397 -32.01 18.81 2.97
C THR A 397 -30.89 17.82 3.29
N PHE A 398 -30.79 17.46 4.54
CA PHE A 398 -29.91 16.39 5.00
C PHE A 398 -30.69 15.07 5.03
N ARG A 399 -30.16 14.06 4.38
CA ARG A 399 -30.78 12.72 4.27
C ARG A 399 -29.83 11.67 4.81
N VAL A 400 -30.32 10.88 5.74
CA VAL A 400 -29.64 9.74 6.34
C VAL A 400 -30.38 8.47 5.96
N THR A 401 -29.69 7.45 5.49
CA THR A 401 -30.27 6.15 5.11
C THR A 401 -29.55 5.00 5.83
N PHE A 402 -30.33 4.09 6.39
CA PHE A 402 -29.86 2.87 7.04
C PHE A 402 -30.40 1.62 6.34
#